data_48a6987578fbc4859fa3d22682e39627
#
_entry.id   48a6987578fbc4859fa3d22682e39627
#
_cell.length_a   1.000
_cell.length_b   1.000
_cell.length_c   1.000
_cell.angle_alpha   90.00
_cell.angle_beta   90.00
_cell.angle_gamma   90.00
#
_symmetry.space_group_name_H-M   'P 1'
#
loop_
_entity.id
_entity.type
_entity.pdbx_description
1 polymer ?
#
loop_
_entity_poly.entity_id
_entity_poly.type
_entity_poly.pdbx_seq_one_letter_code
_entity_poly.pdbx_strand_id
1 'polypeptide(L)'
;LCRGPHVPSTGKLKVFKLMKVAGAYWRGDSSNEMLQRIYGTAWATKDELKDYLFRLEEAEKRDHRKRGKQLDLFHLQDEAPGMVFWHPKGWALWQTIEQHMRKELDAAGYQEIKTPLIMDKGLWEKSGHWENYQENMFITQSEKRDYAVKPMNCPGHVQVFNQGLRSYRDLPMRLAEFGSCHRNEPSGALHGLMRVRGFVQDDAHIFCT
;
A
#
# COMPACT_ATOMS: atom_id res chain seq x y z
N LEU A 1 -4.72 8.85 24.26
CA LEU A 1 -3.71 9.80 24.68
C LEU A 1 -2.37 9.06 24.83
N CYS A 2 -1.29 9.80 25.13
CA CYS A 2 0.06 9.29 25.19
C CYS A 2 0.24 8.25 26.34
N ARG A 3 1.06 7.23 26.09
CA ARG A 3 1.36 6.16 27.08
C ARG A 3 2.68 6.37 27.82
N GLY A 4 3.30 7.56 27.69
CA GLY A 4 4.59 7.86 28.26
C GLY A 4 5.79 7.14 27.60
N PRO A 5 7.01 7.33 28.07
CA PRO A 5 7.38 8.23 29.16
C PRO A 5 7.22 9.71 28.76
N HIS A 6 7.10 10.58 29.74
CA HIS A 6 6.96 12.03 29.55
C HIS A 6 8.21 12.76 30.06
N VAL A 7 8.51 13.93 29.45
CA VAL A 7 9.52 14.81 30.04
C VAL A 7 9.00 15.40 31.36
N PRO A 8 9.87 15.58 32.37
CA PRO A 8 9.45 16.09 33.68
C PRO A 8 8.88 17.51 33.63
N SER A 9 9.30 18.29 32.66
CA SER A 9 8.87 19.68 32.46
C SER A 9 9.12 20.10 31.01
N THR A 10 8.20 20.86 30.43
CA THR A 10 8.35 21.47 29.11
C THR A 10 9.56 22.41 29.00
N GLY A 11 10.02 22.98 30.14
CA GLY A 11 11.26 23.76 30.21
C GLY A 11 12.52 22.98 29.83
N LYS A 12 12.48 21.66 29.75
CA LYS A 12 13.57 20.81 29.21
C LYS A 12 13.66 20.85 27.69
N LEU A 13 12.57 21.22 27.00
CA LEU A 13 12.48 21.25 25.54
C LEU A 13 12.93 22.61 25.01
N LYS A 14 14.24 22.87 25.00
CA LYS A 14 14.80 24.19 24.62
C LYS A 14 14.91 24.36 23.09
N VAL A 15 15.08 23.28 22.36
CA VAL A 15 15.23 23.28 20.89
C VAL A 15 14.02 22.60 20.30
N PHE A 16 13.05 23.39 19.85
CA PHE A 16 11.81 22.86 19.26
C PHE A 16 11.31 23.75 18.12
N LYS A 17 10.43 23.21 17.31
CA LYS A 17 9.70 23.95 16.29
C LYS A 17 8.27 23.47 16.20
N LEU A 18 7.31 24.39 16.16
CA LEU A 18 5.93 24.12 15.78
C LEU A 18 5.85 24.04 14.26
N MET A 19 5.27 22.94 13.74
CA MET A 19 5.34 22.58 12.33
C MET A 19 4.04 22.94 11.59
N LYS A 20 2.90 22.48 12.10
CA LYS A 20 1.59 22.72 11.50
C LYS A 20 0.46 22.61 12.52
N VAL A 21 -0.69 23.16 12.14
CA VAL A 21 -1.97 22.96 12.82
C VAL A 21 -2.92 22.22 11.88
N ALA A 22 -3.70 21.29 12.40
CA ALA A 22 -4.74 20.58 11.66
C ALA A 22 -5.95 20.33 12.56
N GLY A 23 -7.14 20.20 11.98
CA GLY A 23 -8.32 19.69 12.67
C GLY A 23 -8.12 18.23 13.07
N ALA A 24 -8.65 17.85 14.22
CA ALA A 24 -8.70 16.45 14.66
C ALA A 24 -9.91 16.25 15.57
N TYR A 25 -10.71 15.25 15.27
CA TYR A 25 -11.82 14.86 16.14
C TYR A 25 -11.31 14.28 17.46
N TRP A 26 -11.99 14.63 18.56
CA TRP A 26 -11.65 14.08 19.87
C TRP A 26 -11.71 12.55 19.85
N ARG A 27 -10.63 11.91 20.31
CA ARG A 27 -10.44 10.45 20.30
C ARG A 27 -10.51 9.77 18.92
N GLY A 28 -10.43 10.54 17.82
CA GLY A 28 -10.47 10.00 16.48
C GLY A 28 -11.86 9.65 15.95
N ASP A 29 -12.91 10.01 16.68
CA ASP A 29 -14.30 9.75 16.33
C ASP A 29 -14.94 11.02 15.74
N SER A 30 -15.42 10.93 14.50
CA SER A 30 -16.02 12.05 13.77
C SER A 30 -17.35 12.55 14.35
N SER A 31 -17.97 11.81 15.27
CA SER A 31 -19.15 12.24 16.01
C SER A 31 -18.83 13.20 17.16
N ASN A 32 -17.55 13.24 17.59
CA ASN A 32 -17.09 14.13 18.64
C ASN A 32 -16.67 15.51 18.09
N GLU A 33 -16.47 16.45 19.01
CA GLU A 33 -16.03 17.81 18.66
C GLU A 33 -14.71 17.82 17.91
N MET A 34 -14.58 18.75 16.97
CA MET A 34 -13.34 18.99 16.24
C MET A 34 -12.44 19.93 17.02
N LEU A 35 -11.25 19.45 17.36
CA LEU A 35 -10.20 20.20 18.06
C LEU A 35 -9.11 20.61 17.09
N GLN A 36 -8.28 21.58 17.52
CA GLN A 36 -7.04 21.91 16.83
C GLN A 36 -5.90 21.05 17.36
N ARG A 37 -5.23 20.34 16.45
CA ARG A 37 -4.03 19.57 16.74
C ARG A 37 -2.81 20.33 16.26
N ILE A 38 -1.93 20.69 17.20
CA ILE A 38 -0.66 21.35 16.92
C ILE A 38 0.42 20.27 16.83
N TYR A 39 1.13 20.24 15.72
CA TYR A 39 2.27 19.34 15.50
C TYR A 39 3.56 20.10 15.73
N GLY A 40 4.49 19.49 16.41
CA GLY A 40 5.82 20.04 16.67
C GLY A 40 6.87 18.95 16.79
N THR A 41 8.13 19.37 16.80
CA THR A 41 9.28 18.51 17.02
C THR A 41 10.24 19.14 18.01
N ALA A 42 10.95 18.34 18.80
CA ALA A 42 11.96 18.81 19.75
C ALA A 42 13.22 17.96 19.62
N TRP A 43 14.38 18.60 19.78
CA TRP A 43 15.70 18.02 19.54
C TRP A 43 16.66 18.38 20.66
N ALA A 44 17.75 17.63 20.82
CA ALA A 44 18.75 17.91 21.83
C ALA A 44 19.58 19.15 21.47
N THR A 45 19.90 19.32 20.18
CA THR A 45 20.71 20.44 19.67
C THR A 45 20.02 21.19 18.54
N LYS A 46 20.47 22.44 18.31
CA LYS A 46 20.00 23.23 17.17
C LYS A 46 20.41 22.63 15.82
N ASP A 47 21.57 21.98 15.78
CA ASP A 47 22.08 21.35 14.54
C ASP A 47 21.22 20.15 14.15
N GLU A 48 20.84 19.31 15.11
CA GLU A 48 19.90 18.21 14.85
C GLU A 48 18.54 18.70 14.32
N LEU A 49 18.01 19.78 14.90
CA LEU A 49 16.79 20.41 14.39
C LEU A 49 16.98 20.92 12.97
N LYS A 50 18.10 21.57 12.68
CA LYS A 50 18.43 22.10 11.35
C LYS A 50 18.52 20.96 10.32
N ASP A 51 19.22 19.88 10.65
CA ASP A 51 19.35 18.71 9.79
C ASP A 51 17.99 18.02 9.53
N TYR A 52 17.15 17.94 10.55
CA TYR A 52 15.80 17.43 10.40
C TYR A 52 14.96 18.30 9.45
N LEU A 53 14.97 19.62 9.62
CA LEU A 53 14.25 20.54 8.76
C LEU A 53 14.75 20.50 7.30
N PHE A 54 16.06 20.40 7.12
CA PHE A 54 16.67 20.23 5.80
C PHE A 54 16.20 18.94 5.13
N ARG A 55 16.19 17.82 5.87
CA ARG A 55 15.65 16.54 5.33
C ARG A 55 14.17 16.64 4.95
N LEU A 56 13.35 17.35 5.72
CA LEU A 56 11.95 17.57 5.37
C LEU A 56 11.79 18.41 4.10
N GLU A 57 12.58 19.49 3.96
CA GLU A 57 12.57 20.31 2.76
C GLU A 57 13.01 19.51 1.52
N GLU A 58 14.06 18.71 1.65
CA GLU A 58 14.53 17.82 0.58
C GLU A 58 13.48 16.75 0.22
N ALA A 59 12.81 16.18 1.21
CA ALA A 59 11.72 15.23 0.99
C ALA A 59 10.54 15.89 0.23
N GLU A 60 10.20 17.13 0.59
CA GLU A 60 9.14 17.89 -0.10
C GLU A 60 9.49 18.20 -1.56
N LYS A 61 10.75 18.52 -1.85
CA LYS A 61 11.25 18.72 -3.23
C LYS A 61 11.14 17.44 -4.07
N ARG A 62 11.20 16.26 -3.42
CA ARG A 62 11.13 14.94 -4.05
C ARG A 62 9.74 14.31 -3.97
N ASP A 63 8.72 15.02 -3.49
CA ASP A 63 7.36 14.50 -3.40
C ASP A 63 6.89 14.00 -4.77
N HIS A 64 6.59 12.71 -4.84
CA HIS A 64 6.18 12.04 -6.08
C HIS A 64 4.91 12.64 -6.70
N ARG A 65 4.01 13.22 -5.89
CA ARG A 65 2.79 13.89 -6.37
C ARG A 65 3.13 15.17 -7.15
N LYS A 66 4.09 15.96 -6.64
CA LYS A 66 4.59 17.17 -7.32
C LYS A 66 5.36 16.78 -8.58
N ARG A 67 6.28 15.82 -8.47
CA ARG A 67 7.08 15.35 -9.60
C ARG A 67 6.24 14.66 -10.66
N GLY A 68 5.30 13.81 -10.27
CA GLY A 68 4.35 13.16 -11.17
C GLY A 68 3.57 14.15 -12.02
N LYS A 69 3.06 15.22 -11.40
CA LYS A 69 2.37 16.30 -12.10
C LYS A 69 3.31 17.10 -13.03
N GLN A 70 4.50 17.49 -12.54
CA GLN A 70 5.48 18.26 -13.32
C GLN A 70 5.97 17.52 -14.58
N LEU A 71 6.15 16.20 -14.47
CA LEU A 71 6.64 15.34 -15.53
C LEU A 71 5.52 14.73 -16.39
N ASP A 72 4.27 15.01 -16.05
CA ASP A 72 3.10 14.45 -16.72
C ASP A 72 3.07 12.91 -16.69
N LEU A 73 3.25 12.32 -15.50
CA LEU A 73 3.35 10.87 -15.35
C LEU A 73 2.01 10.21 -15.02
N PHE A 74 1.21 10.83 -14.16
CA PHE A 74 -0.07 10.29 -13.70
C PHE A 74 -0.94 11.36 -13.05
N HIS A 75 -2.22 11.03 -12.86
CA HIS A 75 -3.12 11.79 -12.01
C HIS A 75 -4.04 10.88 -11.20
N LEU A 76 -4.70 11.47 -10.22
CA LEU A 76 -5.78 10.89 -9.41
C LEU A 76 -7.01 11.77 -9.56
N GLN A 77 -8.21 11.17 -9.62
CA GLN A 77 -9.46 11.90 -9.74
C GLN A 77 -10.59 11.22 -8.94
N ASP A 78 -11.68 11.94 -8.75
CA ASP A 78 -12.76 11.54 -7.85
C ASP A 78 -13.58 10.33 -8.35
N GLU A 79 -13.61 10.09 -9.65
CA GLU A 79 -14.31 8.94 -10.23
C GLU A 79 -13.63 7.60 -9.93
N ALA A 80 -12.34 7.63 -9.54
CA ALA A 80 -11.58 6.45 -9.15
C ALA A 80 -10.67 6.76 -7.94
N PRO A 81 -11.25 7.03 -6.76
CA PRO A 81 -10.48 7.49 -5.61
C PRO A 81 -9.49 6.41 -5.15
N GLY A 82 -8.21 6.79 -5.09
CA GLY A 82 -7.12 5.88 -4.75
C GLY A 82 -6.71 4.92 -5.85
N MET A 83 -7.14 5.15 -7.10
CA MET A 83 -6.67 4.44 -8.29
C MET A 83 -5.98 5.41 -9.23
N VAL A 84 -4.91 4.96 -9.87
CA VAL A 84 -4.00 5.82 -10.62
C VAL A 84 -4.32 5.79 -12.12
N PHE A 85 -4.45 6.98 -12.72
CA PHE A 85 -4.50 7.14 -14.16
C PHE A 85 -3.09 7.43 -14.67
N TRP A 86 -2.49 6.46 -15.33
CA TRP A 86 -1.14 6.59 -15.89
C TRP A 86 -1.16 7.27 -17.24
N HIS A 87 -0.35 8.33 -17.38
CA HIS A 87 -0.13 8.99 -18.66
C HIS A 87 0.95 8.27 -19.48
N PRO A 88 1.10 8.56 -20.77
CA PRO A 88 2.02 7.82 -21.62
C PRO A 88 3.45 7.75 -21.10
N LYS A 89 3.98 8.85 -20.54
CA LYS A 89 5.34 8.89 -19.95
C LYS A 89 5.42 8.06 -18.67
N GLY A 90 4.39 8.15 -17.81
CA GLY A 90 4.30 7.35 -16.58
C GLY A 90 4.15 5.88 -16.89
N TRP A 91 3.36 5.55 -17.91
CA TRP A 91 3.19 4.16 -18.34
C TRP A 91 4.49 3.57 -18.93
N ALA A 92 5.23 4.35 -19.71
CA ALA A 92 6.54 3.91 -20.21
C ALA A 92 7.54 3.64 -19.06
N LEU A 93 7.56 4.49 -18.03
CA LEU A 93 8.36 4.28 -16.83
C LEU A 93 7.92 3.01 -16.09
N TRP A 94 6.61 2.83 -15.90
CA TRP A 94 6.04 1.62 -15.31
C TRP A 94 6.52 0.36 -16.04
N GLN A 95 6.34 0.30 -17.37
CA GLN A 95 6.74 -0.84 -18.20
C GLN A 95 8.24 -1.13 -18.10
N THR A 96 9.07 -0.10 -18.00
CA THR A 96 10.52 -0.25 -17.84
C THR A 96 10.87 -0.94 -16.53
N ILE A 97 10.21 -0.54 -15.43
CA ILE A 97 10.41 -1.17 -14.11
C ILE A 97 9.89 -2.60 -14.12
N GLU A 98 8.69 -2.83 -14.66
CA GLU A 98 8.08 -4.16 -14.74
C GLU A 98 8.94 -5.12 -15.57
N GLN A 99 9.47 -4.66 -16.70
CA GLN A 99 10.37 -5.47 -17.55
C GLN A 99 11.68 -5.80 -16.84
N HIS A 100 12.23 -4.86 -16.05
CA HIS A 100 13.41 -5.11 -15.24
C HIS A 100 13.14 -6.20 -14.21
N MET A 101 12.06 -6.07 -13.42
CA MET A 101 11.68 -7.07 -12.43
C MET A 101 11.40 -8.43 -13.06
N ARG A 102 10.76 -8.49 -14.23
CA ARG A 102 10.52 -9.74 -14.95
C ARG A 102 11.82 -10.46 -15.31
N LYS A 103 12.85 -9.71 -15.77
CA LYS A 103 14.17 -10.29 -16.06
C LYS A 103 14.85 -10.85 -14.82
N GLU A 104 14.76 -10.15 -13.67
CA GLU A 104 15.32 -10.61 -12.41
C GLU A 104 14.62 -11.88 -11.90
N LEU A 105 13.29 -11.93 -11.99
CA LEU A 105 12.50 -13.10 -11.60
C LEU A 105 12.78 -14.31 -12.49
N ASP A 106 12.85 -14.11 -13.81
CA ASP A 106 13.18 -15.16 -14.79
C ASP A 106 14.59 -15.72 -14.54
N ALA A 107 15.57 -14.86 -14.36
CA ALA A 107 16.95 -15.24 -14.03
C ALA A 107 17.04 -16.00 -12.69
N ALA A 108 16.16 -15.74 -11.74
CA ALA A 108 16.05 -16.45 -10.47
C ALA A 108 15.23 -17.75 -10.55
N GLY A 109 14.73 -18.12 -11.74
CA GLY A 109 13.98 -19.36 -12.00
C GLY A 109 12.54 -19.33 -11.52
N TYR A 110 11.91 -18.15 -11.45
CA TYR A 110 10.48 -18.01 -11.21
C TYR A 110 9.69 -18.21 -12.50
N GLN A 111 8.57 -18.91 -12.39
CA GLN A 111 7.60 -19.07 -13.47
C GLN A 111 6.50 -18.03 -13.33
N GLU A 112 6.36 -17.17 -14.32
CA GLU A 112 5.30 -16.16 -14.31
C GLU A 112 3.94 -16.81 -14.56
N ILE A 113 2.97 -16.50 -13.70
CA ILE A 113 1.58 -16.94 -13.80
C ILE A 113 0.64 -15.74 -13.82
N LYS A 114 -0.63 -15.98 -14.11
CA LYS A 114 -1.69 -14.98 -14.01
C LYS A 114 -2.93 -15.58 -13.40
N THR A 115 -3.43 -14.96 -12.32
CA THR A 115 -4.64 -15.40 -11.62
C THR A 115 -5.80 -14.43 -11.87
N PRO A 116 -7.06 -14.91 -11.79
CA PRO A 116 -8.24 -14.07 -11.97
C PRO A 116 -8.28 -12.89 -10.98
N LEU A 117 -8.80 -11.74 -11.46
CA LEU A 117 -8.98 -10.56 -10.62
C LEU A 117 -10.16 -10.70 -9.66
N ILE A 118 -11.23 -11.35 -10.11
CA ILE A 118 -12.48 -11.54 -9.34
C ILE A 118 -12.61 -13.03 -9.07
N MET A 119 -12.78 -13.37 -7.80
CA MET A 119 -12.90 -14.77 -7.36
C MET A 119 -14.04 -14.93 -6.35
N ASP A 120 -14.62 -16.14 -6.34
CA ASP A 120 -15.74 -16.50 -5.48
C ASP A 120 -15.41 -16.36 -3.99
N LYS A 121 -16.39 -15.95 -3.20
CA LYS A 121 -16.31 -15.80 -1.74
C LYS A 121 -15.72 -17.03 -1.05
N GLY A 122 -16.11 -18.24 -1.48
CA GLY A 122 -15.67 -19.49 -0.85
C GLY A 122 -14.14 -19.69 -0.85
N LEU A 123 -13.41 -19.10 -1.81
CA LEU A 123 -11.95 -19.12 -1.79
C LEU A 123 -11.40 -18.27 -0.63
N TRP A 124 -11.99 -17.13 -0.39
CA TRP A 124 -11.60 -16.18 0.67
C TRP A 124 -11.96 -16.69 2.05
N GLU A 125 -13.07 -17.42 2.18
CA GLU A 125 -13.46 -18.12 3.42
C GLU A 125 -12.46 -19.23 3.75
N LYS A 126 -12.13 -20.10 2.80
CA LYS A 126 -11.14 -21.20 2.97
C LYS A 126 -9.77 -20.70 3.39
N SER A 127 -9.37 -19.53 2.93
CA SER A 127 -8.08 -18.92 3.23
C SER A 127 -8.08 -18.03 4.48
N GLY A 128 -9.23 -17.90 5.18
CA GLY A 128 -9.40 -17.06 6.38
C GLY A 128 -9.43 -15.56 6.11
N HIS A 129 -9.35 -15.13 4.85
CA HIS A 129 -9.32 -13.71 4.50
C HIS A 129 -10.69 -13.06 4.64
N TRP A 130 -11.76 -13.80 4.40
CA TRP A 130 -13.13 -13.26 4.50
C TRP A 130 -13.43 -12.75 5.90
N GLU A 131 -13.12 -13.51 6.94
CA GLU A 131 -13.39 -13.14 8.33
C GLU A 131 -12.53 -11.98 8.81
N ASN A 132 -11.27 -11.90 8.36
CA ASN A 132 -10.30 -10.93 8.87
C ASN A 132 -10.17 -9.66 8.03
N TYR A 133 -10.61 -9.66 6.76
CA TYR A 133 -10.36 -8.59 5.80
C TYR A 133 -11.58 -8.15 5.00
N GLN A 134 -12.78 -8.63 5.34
CA GLN A 134 -14.00 -8.32 4.57
C GLN A 134 -14.22 -6.81 4.39
N GLU A 135 -14.00 -6.01 5.43
CA GLU A 135 -14.15 -4.55 5.39
C GLU A 135 -13.19 -3.87 4.39
N ASN A 136 -12.05 -4.51 4.13
CA ASN A 136 -11.03 -4.03 3.21
C ASN A 136 -11.13 -4.63 1.80
N MET A 137 -12.18 -5.40 1.49
CA MET A 137 -12.40 -5.99 0.17
C MET A 137 -13.45 -5.20 -0.61
N PHE A 138 -13.26 -5.11 -1.92
CA PHE A 138 -14.33 -4.75 -2.85
C PHE A 138 -15.14 -6.00 -3.16
N ILE A 139 -16.38 -6.02 -2.70
CA ILE A 139 -17.31 -7.15 -2.87
C ILE A 139 -18.29 -6.81 -3.98
N THR A 140 -18.60 -7.79 -4.83
CA THR A 140 -19.60 -7.70 -5.88
C THR A 140 -20.45 -8.96 -5.90
N GLN A 141 -21.64 -8.87 -6.52
CA GLN A 141 -22.55 -9.99 -6.66
C GLN A 141 -22.88 -10.23 -8.13
N SER A 142 -22.93 -11.50 -8.50
CA SER A 142 -23.42 -11.95 -9.80
C SER A 142 -24.11 -13.30 -9.63
N GLU A 143 -25.24 -13.48 -10.30
CA GLU A 143 -26.01 -14.73 -10.29
C GLU A 143 -26.29 -15.29 -8.87
N LYS A 144 -26.62 -14.38 -7.93
CA LYS A 144 -26.88 -14.68 -6.52
C LYS A 144 -25.67 -15.26 -5.76
N ARG A 145 -24.45 -15.01 -6.24
CA ARG A 145 -23.19 -15.39 -5.60
C ARG A 145 -22.37 -14.17 -5.27
N ASP A 146 -21.66 -14.22 -4.15
CA ASP A 146 -20.72 -13.19 -3.72
C ASP A 146 -19.34 -13.45 -4.29
N TYR A 147 -18.71 -12.39 -4.78
CA TYR A 147 -17.35 -12.39 -5.29
C TYR A 147 -16.57 -11.25 -4.65
N ALA A 148 -15.28 -11.39 -4.58
CA ALA A 148 -14.41 -10.28 -4.21
C ALA A 148 -13.38 -10.00 -5.30
N VAL A 149 -13.07 -8.72 -5.49
CA VAL A 149 -11.88 -8.30 -6.22
C VAL A 149 -10.67 -8.62 -5.35
N LYS A 150 -9.70 -9.35 -5.87
CA LYS A 150 -8.59 -9.88 -5.05
C LYS A 150 -7.82 -8.78 -4.33
N PRO A 151 -7.69 -8.86 -3.00
CA PRO A 151 -6.85 -7.96 -2.21
C PRO A 151 -5.39 -8.40 -2.16
N MET A 152 -5.11 -9.64 -2.57
CA MET A 152 -3.79 -10.29 -2.61
C MET A 152 -3.77 -11.48 -3.56
N ASN A 153 -2.59 -11.96 -3.91
CA ASN A 153 -2.40 -13.03 -4.90
C ASN A 153 -2.31 -14.43 -4.28
N CYS A 154 -1.97 -14.54 -3.00
CA CYS A 154 -1.66 -15.82 -2.33
C CYS A 154 -2.69 -16.93 -2.57
N PRO A 155 -4.00 -16.73 -2.36
CA PRO A 155 -4.98 -17.80 -2.59
C PRO A 155 -5.04 -18.26 -4.04
N GLY A 156 -4.85 -17.35 -5.01
CA GLY A 156 -4.79 -17.68 -6.43
C GLY A 156 -3.58 -18.54 -6.78
N HIS A 157 -2.41 -18.22 -6.26
CA HIS A 157 -1.19 -19.02 -6.46
C HIS A 157 -1.34 -20.44 -5.89
N VAL A 158 -1.97 -20.57 -4.72
CA VAL A 158 -2.27 -21.89 -4.13
C VAL A 158 -3.21 -22.69 -5.04
N GLN A 159 -4.21 -22.05 -5.70
CA GLN A 159 -5.06 -22.75 -6.65
C GLN A 159 -4.28 -23.27 -7.88
N VAL A 160 -3.32 -22.47 -8.39
CA VAL A 160 -2.44 -22.94 -9.49
C VAL A 160 -1.56 -24.09 -9.03
N PHE A 161 -0.99 -24.02 -7.83
CA PHE A 161 -0.21 -25.12 -7.25
C PHE A 161 -1.04 -26.41 -7.10
N ASN A 162 -2.29 -26.30 -6.68
CA ASN A 162 -3.19 -27.42 -6.45
C ASN A 162 -3.75 -28.08 -7.74
N GLN A 163 -3.41 -27.53 -8.93
CA GLN A 163 -3.84 -28.16 -10.20
C GLN A 163 -2.99 -29.40 -10.50
N GLY A 164 -3.59 -30.57 -10.41
CA GLY A 164 -2.96 -31.85 -10.67
C GLY A 164 -2.14 -32.40 -9.49
N LEU A 165 -1.70 -33.63 -9.67
CA LEU A 165 -0.84 -34.33 -8.71
C LEU A 165 0.58 -33.76 -8.80
N ARG A 166 1.15 -33.42 -7.68
CA ARG A 166 2.54 -32.92 -7.55
C ARG A 166 3.39 -33.93 -6.80
N SER A 167 4.61 -34.13 -7.28
CA SER A 167 5.62 -34.92 -6.58
C SER A 167 6.49 -33.98 -5.75
N TYR A 168 7.05 -34.47 -4.63
CA TYR A 168 8.08 -33.73 -3.88
C TYR A 168 9.31 -33.40 -4.76
N ARG A 169 9.50 -34.12 -5.86
CA ARG A 169 10.59 -33.85 -6.83
C ARG A 169 10.34 -32.64 -7.73
N ASP A 170 9.10 -32.17 -7.78
CA ASP A 170 8.73 -30.93 -8.50
C ASP A 170 9.03 -29.68 -7.68
N LEU A 171 9.47 -29.85 -6.43
CA LEU A 171 9.80 -28.79 -5.49
C LEU A 171 11.32 -28.52 -5.43
N PRO A 172 11.77 -27.31 -5.16
CA PRO A 172 10.94 -26.13 -4.93
C PRO A 172 10.33 -25.59 -6.24
N MET A 173 9.03 -25.26 -6.19
CA MET A 173 8.35 -24.53 -7.26
C MET A 173 8.29 -23.05 -6.92
N ARG A 174 8.70 -22.19 -7.86
CA ARG A 174 8.72 -20.72 -7.70
C ARG A 174 7.75 -20.10 -8.68
N LEU A 175 6.66 -19.52 -8.18
CA LEU A 175 5.64 -18.86 -8.99
C LEU A 175 5.69 -17.37 -8.72
N ALA A 176 5.58 -16.54 -9.76
CA ALA A 176 5.52 -15.09 -9.65
C ALA A 176 4.36 -14.52 -10.46
N GLU A 177 3.81 -13.40 -10.03
CA GLU A 177 2.72 -12.71 -10.73
C GLU A 177 2.87 -11.20 -10.58
N PHE A 178 2.77 -10.46 -11.69
CA PHE A 178 2.43 -9.03 -11.64
C PHE A 178 0.91 -8.92 -11.46
N GLY A 179 0.48 -9.07 -10.21
CA GLY A 179 -0.93 -9.22 -9.82
C GLY A 179 -1.58 -7.90 -9.47
N SER A 180 -2.67 -7.57 -10.19
CA SER A 180 -3.51 -6.42 -9.84
C SER A 180 -4.32 -6.73 -8.59
N CYS A 181 -4.10 -5.97 -7.52
CA CYS A 181 -4.79 -6.11 -6.24
C CYS A 181 -5.57 -4.84 -5.90
N HIS A 182 -6.68 -5.01 -5.20
CA HIS A 182 -7.53 -3.88 -4.79
C HIS A 182 -7.92 -4.02 -3.32
N ARG A 183 -7.76 -2.93 -2.57
CA ARG A 183 -8.13 -2.85 -1.16
C ARG A 183 -9.01 -1.64 -0.90
N ASN A 184 -10.12 -1.84 -0.23
CA ASN A 184 -11.05 -0.76 0.12
C ASN A 184 -10.49 0.08 1.29
N GLU A 185 -9.39 0.78 1.03
CA GLU A 185 -8.74 1.65 2.00
C GLU A 185 -9.65 2.85 2.33
N PRO A 186 -9.72 3.29 3.60
CA PRO A 186 -10.46 4.48 3.98
C PRO A 186 -9.94 5.72 3.22
N SER A 187 -10.82 6.62 2.81
CA SER A 187 -10.43 7.82 2.04
C SER A 187 -9.39 8.68 2.76
N GLY A 188 -9.48 8.79 4.08
CA GLY A 188 -8.53 9.54 4.90
C GLY A 188 -7.13 8.92 5.01
N ALA A 189 -6.95 7.67 4.58
CA ALA A 189 -5.66 6.99 4.56
C ALA A 189 -4.93 7.12 3.21
N LEU A 190 -5.63 7.55 2.15
CA LEU A 190 -5.06 7.61 0.80
C LEU A 190 -3.95 8.67 0.71
N HIS A 191 -2.84 8.30 0.05
CA HIS A 191 -1.68 9.19 -0.07
C HIS A 191 -0.90 8.97 -1.37
N GLY A 192 -1.23 9.72 -2.40
CA GLY A 192 -0.57 9.65 -3.72
C GLY A 192 -0.43 8.23 -4.25
N LEU A 193 0.78 7.81 -4.58
CA LEU A 193 1.12 6.42 -4.97
C LEU A 193 1.49 5.53 -3.76
N MET A 194 1.63 6.10 -2.56
CA MET A 194 2.11 5.38 -1.37
C MET A 194 1.00 4.61 -0.66
N ARG A 195 -0.24 5.08 -0.74
CA ARG A 195 -1.43 4.41 -0.21
C ARG A 195 -2.58 4.55 -1.19
N VAL A 196 -2.91 3.47 -1.85
CA VAL A 196 -3.87 3.41 -2.96
C VAL A 196 -4.88 2.29 -2.73
N ARG A 197 -5.98 2.31 -3.49
CA ARG A 197 -6.99 1.25 -3.50
C ARG A 197 -6.74 0.22 -4.61
N GLY A 198 -6.10 0.62 -5.71
CA GLY A 198 -5.72 -0.25 -6.81
C GLY A 198 -4.23 -0.19 -7.07
N PHE A 199 -3.55 -1.32 -7.08
CA PHE A 199 -2.10 -1.43 -7.28
C PHE A 199 -1.74 -2.77 -7.93
N VAL A 200 -0.53 -2.86 -8.46
CA VAL A 200 0.05 -4.10 -8.96
C VAL A 200 1.21 -4.49 -8.04
N GLN A 201 1.25 -5.76 -7.67
CA GLN A 201 2.37 -6.34 -6.93
C GLN A 201 3.17 -7.26 -7.86
N ASP A 202 4.49 -7.17 -7.79
CA ASP A 202 5.44 -8.18 -8.25
C ASP A 202 5.57 -9.25 -7.15
N ASP A 203 4.52 -10.03 -6.99
CA ASP A 203 4.36 -11.00 -5.90
C ASP A 203 4.91 -12.36 -6.30
N ALA A 204 5.50 -13.07 -5.35
CA ALA A 204 6.09 -14.37 -5.58
C ALA A 204 5.84 -15.35 -4.42
N HIS A 205 5.64 -16.61 -4.74
CA HIS A 205 5.44 -17.70 -3.79
C HIS A 205 6.37 -18.86 -4.10
N ILE A 206 7.04 -19.35 -3.08
CA ILE A 206 7.91 -20.53 -3.16
C ILE A 206 7.23 -21.68 -2.41
N PHE A 207 6.89 -22.73 -3.13
CA PHE A 207 6.40 -23.97 -2.56
C PHE A 207 7.59 -24.90 -2.38
N CYS A 208 7.86 -25.31 -1.14
CA CYS A 208 8.99 -26.17 -0.77
C CYS A 208 8.55 -27.24 0.25
N THR A 209 9.42 -28.23 0.50
CA THR A 209 9.22 -29.27 1.54
C THR A 209 9.58 -28.74 2.91
#